data_311b05ced0dcfb259b572e3024489527
#
_entry.id   311b05ced0dcfb259b572e3024489527
#
_cell.length_a   1.000
_cell.length_b   1.000
_cell.length_c   1.000
_cell.angle_alpha   90.00
_cell.angle_beta   90.00
_cell.angle_gamma   90.00
#
_symmetry.space_group_name_H-M   'P 1'
#
loop_
_entity.id
_entity.type
_entity.pdbx_description
1 polymer ?
#
loop_
_entity_poly.entity_id
_entity_poly.type
_entity_poly.pdbx_seq_one_letter_code
_entity_poly.pdbx_strand_id
1 'polypeptide(L)'
;MDQKLLTEIKFRGIASNVLLIGGSMSIWALCKFCGRVSLAGFLTAVFFVCLIFLASMIFRLLAARQISKLSASKLFTRISSAIIAAALIAILWLSMALYSVSQVGFSAVEYAAAQIGGSFVDNAYSVIRSVANNFLNIQGSAITIFLTIGSILTIYFWLMLGVAYYLLGKDTQNSAFYFYSGLAFMCTALQLIDISPLKGSVTPYALLTIALLIPLYELAAWTRIKNITLAQP
;
A
#
# COMPACT_ATOMS: atom_id res chain seq x y z
N MET A 1 -17.19 -6.92 -27.84
CA MET A 1 -17.38 -6.58 -26.40
C MET A 1 -18.32 -5.41 -26.29
N ASP A 2 -19.24 -5.44 -25.35
CA ASP A 2 -20.17 -4.33 -25.09
C ASP A 2 -19.39 -3.09 -24.62
N GLN A 3 -19.56 -1.96 -25.33
CA GLN A 3 -18.86 -0.71 -25.04
C GLN A 3 -19.22 -0.15 -23.65
N LYS A 4 -20.45 -0.41 -23.20
CA LYS A 4 -20.93 -0.02 -21.87
C LYS A 4 -20.14 -0.76 -20.77
N LEU A 5 -19.92 -2.05 -20.94
CA LEU A 5 -19.15 -2.87 -19.99
C LEU A 5 -17.69 -2.44 -19.91
N LEU A 6 -17.06 -2.13 -21.05
CA LEU A 6 -15.69 -1.60 -21.08
C LEU A 6 -15.59 -0.27 -20.33
N THR A 7 -16.56 0.63 -20.52
CA THR A 7 -16.60 1.93 -19.83
C THR A 7 -16.74 1.74 -18.32
N GLU A 8 -17.57 0.80 -17.89
CA GLU A 8 -17.73 0.49 -16.46
C GLU A 8 -16.45 -0.06 -15.83
N ILE A 9 -15.75 -0.96 -16.51
CA ILE A 9 -14.47 -1.52 -16.04
C ILE A 9 -13.42 -0.42 -15.91
N LYS A 10 -13.30 0.44 -16.93
CA LYS A 10 -12.40 1.60 -16.90
C LYS A 10 -12.72 2.53 -15.74
N PHE A 11 -14.01 2.88 -15.59
CA PHE A 11 -14.44 3.75 -14.50
C PHE A 11 -14.02 3.20 -13.14
N ARG A 12 -14.21 1.90 -12.89
CA ARG A 12 -13.82 1.27 -11.63
C ARG A 12 -12.30 1.29 -11.41
N GLY A 13 -11.52 1.02 -12.44
CA GLY A 13 -10.05 1.11 -12.36
C GLY A 13 -9.57 2.55 -12.11
N ILE A 14 -10.15 3.53 -12.80
CA ILE A 14 -9.88 4.96 -12.62
C ILE A 14 -10.27 5.39 -11.21
N ALA A 15 -11.49 5.07 -10.76
CA ALA A 15 -11.98 5.41 -9.43
C ALA A 15 -11.08 4.84 -8.32
N SER A 16 -10.63 3.58 -8.47
CA SER A 16 -9.66 2.98 -7.54
C SER A 16 -8.39 3.82 -7.41
N ASN A 17 -7.83 4.27 -8.52
CA ASN A 17 -6.58 5.05 -8.50
C ASN A 17 -6.78 6.48 -8.00
N VAL A 18 -7.88 7.14 -8.36
CA VAL A 18 -8.23 8.47 -7.82
C VAL A 18 -8.38 8.42 -6.31
N LEU A 19 -9.05 7.39 -5.78
CA LEU A 19 -9.16 7.18 -4.33
C LEU A 19 -7.81 6.88 -3.68
N LEU A 20 -6.95 6.10 -4.33
CA LEU A 20 -5.62 5.82 -3.82
C LEU A 20 -4.76 7.09 -3.73
N ILE A 21 -4.78 7.93 -4.76
CA ILE A 21 -4.10 9.23 -4.79
C ILE A 21 -4.66 10.14 -3.70
N GLY A 22 -6.00 10.27 -3.63
CA GLY A 22 -6.68 11.08 -2.61
C GLY A 22 -6.35 10.63 -1.18
N GLY A 23 -6.34 9.32 -0.93
CA GLY A 23 -5.95 8.74 0.36
C GLY A 23 -4.49 9.05 0.71
N SER A 24 -3.57 8.92 -0.25
CA SER A 24 -2.15 9.25 -0.06
C SER A 24 -1.93 10.73 0.21
N MET A 25 -2.62 11.62 -0.51
CA MET A 25 -2.58 13.07 -0.23
C MET A 25 -3.19 13.41 1.14
N SER A 26 -4.24 12.72 1.55
CA SER A 26 -4.85 12.89 2.87
C SER A 26 -3.90 12.48 3.99
N ILE A 27 -3.15 11.38 3.83
CA ILE A 27 -2.09 11.00 4.78
C ILE A 27 -1.03 12.10 4.87
N TRP A 28 -0.56 12.59 3.72
CA TRP A 28 0.44 13.67 3.70
C TRP A 28 -0.06 14.94 4.41
N ALA A 29 -1.31 15.34 4.16
CA ALA A 29 -1.94 16.47 4.82
C ALA A 29 -2.07 16.24 6.34
N LEU A 30 -2.51 15.05 6.76
CA LEU A 30 -2.57 14.68 8.17
C LEU A 30 -1.19 14.76 8.83
N CYS A 31 -0.16 14.23 8.19
CA CYS A 31 1.22 14.33 8.69
C CYS A 31 1.67 15.78 8.88
N LYS A 32 1.30 16.67 7.94
CA LYS A 32 1.68 18.09 7.99
C LYS A 32 0.93 18.91 9.04
N PHE A 33 -0.33 18.56 9.32
CA PHE A 33 -1.20 19.34 10.20
C PHE A 33 -1.47 18.68 11.57
N CYS A 34 -0.91 17.51 11.82
CA CYS A 34 -1.17 16.72 13.03
C CYS A 34 -0.93 17.48 14.35
N GLY A 35 0.12 18.29 14.43
CA GLY A 35 0.41 19.10 15.62
C GLY A 35 -0.60 20.22 15.92
N ARG A 36 -1.59 20.44 15.03
CA ARG A 36 -2.65 21.46 15.16
C ARG A 36 -4.03 20.87 15.40
N VAL A 37 -4.14 19.54 15.45
CA VAL A 37 -5.43 18.84 15.52
C VAL A 37 -5.50 18.08 16.85
N SER A 38 -6.67 18.06 17.48
CA SER A 38 -6.89 17.25 18.68
C SER A 38 -6.75 15.75 18.38
N LEU A 39 -6.41 14.94 19.38
CA LEU A 39 -6.29 13.49 19.24
C LEU A 39 -7.56 12.87 18.60
N ALA A 40 -8.74 13.29 19.04
CA ALA A 40 -10.02 12.84 18.49
C ALA A 40 -10.17 13.20 17.00
N GLY A 41 -9.78 14.43 16.62
CA GLY A 41 -9.77 14.88 15.22
C GLY A 41 -8.79 14.07 14.37
N PHE A 42 -7.61 13.77 14.91
CA PHE A 42 -6.63 12.92 14.24
C PHE A 42 -7.15 11.51 14.00
N LEU A 43 -7.69 10.84 15.03
CA LEU A 43 -8.26 9.49 14.92
C LEU A 43 -9.42 9.43 13.93
N THR A 44 -10.30 10.45 13.94
CA THR A 44 -11.41 10.58 12.99
C THR A 44 -10.87 10.70 11.57
N ALA A 45 -9.86 11.51 11.33
CA ALA A 45 -9.27 11.69 10.01
C ALA A 45 -8.57 10.41 9.52
N VAL A 46 -7.84 9.70 10.40
CA VAL A 46 -7.25 8.38 10.08
C VAL A 46 -8.34 7.38 9.68
N PHE A 47 -9.47 7.35 10.39
CA PHE A 47 -10.60 6.48 10.05
C PHE A 47 -11.14 6.75 8.65
N PHE A 48 -11.33 8.03 8.28
CA PHE A 48 -11.77 8.40 6.92
C PHE A 48 -10.75 8.01 5.85
N VAL A 49 -9.45 8.18 6.12
CA VAL A 49 -8.40 7.74 5.19
C VAL A 49 -8.44 6.22 4.99
N CYS A 50 -8.64 5.45 6.05
CA CYS A 50 -8.81 3.99 5.94
C CYS A 50 -10.03 3.62 5.08
N LEU A 51 -11.16 4.33 5.21
CA LEU A 51 -12.34 4.13 4.37
C LEU A 51 -12.05 4.43 2.89
N ILE A 52 -11.28 5.48 2.58
CA ILE A 52 -10.88 5.82 1.21
C ILE A 52 -10.04 4.69 0.61
N PHE A 53 -9.06 4.16 1.34
CA PHE A 53 -8.25 3.02 0.88
C PHE A 53 -9.09 1.75 0.71
N LEU A 54 -10.00 1.48 1.61
CA LEU A 54 -10.92 0.34 1.50
C LEU A 54 -11.80 0.46 0.24
N ALA A 55 -12.37 1.62 -0.01
CA ALA A 55 -13.14 1.89 -1.22
C ALA A 55 -12.29 1.71 -2.49
N SER A 56 -11.04 2.22 -2.50
CA SER A 56 -10.09 2.00 -3.59
C SER A 56 -9.89 0.51 -3.87
N MET A 57 -9.65 -0.29 -2.83
CA MET A 57 -9.46 -1.73 -2.97
C MET A 57 -10.71 -2.44 -3.51
N ILE A 58 -11.90 -2.05 -3.05
CA ILE A 58 -13.18 -2.60 -3.55
C ILE A 58 -13.35 -2.33 -5.04
N PHE A 59 -13.14 -1.09 -5.49
CA PHE A 59 -13.24 -0.75 -6.92
C PHE A 59 -12.24 -1.54 -7.76
N ARG A 60 -11.01 -1.70 -7.29
CA ARG A 60 -9.98 -2.52 -7.96
C ARG A 60 -10.38 -3.99 -8.07
N LEU A 61 -10.92 -4.57 -7.00
CA LEU A 61 -11.42 -5.94 -7.00
C LEU A 61 -12.60 -6.12 -7.95
N LEU A 62 -13.53 -5.17 -8.01
CA LEU A 62 -14.67 -5.21 -8.93
C LEU A 62 -14.23 -5.15 -10.39
N ALA A 63 -13.27 -4.27 -10.72
CA ALA A 63 -12.69 -4.19 -12.07
C ALA A 63 -11.98 -5.51 -12.44
N ALA A 64 -11.14 -6.03 -11.55
CA ALA A 64 -10.43 -7.30 -11.76
C ALA A 64 -11.38 -8.49 -11.92
N ARG A 65 -12.47 -8.52 -11.14
CA ARG A 65 -13.49 -9.58 -11.25
C ARG A 65 -14.17 -9.58 -12.60
N GLN A 66 -14.52 -8.41 -13.13
CA GLN A 66 -15.13 -8.28 -14.45
C GLN A 66 -14.18 -8.71 -15.56
N ILE A 67 -12.92 -8.22 -15.53
CA ILE A 67 -11.89 -8.62 -16.50
C ILE A 67 -11.68 -10.13 -16.44
N SER A 68 -11.50 -10.68 -15.23
CA SER A 68 -11.27 -12.12 -15.03
C SER A 68 -12.42 -12.99 -15.57
N LYS A 69 -13.67 -12.53 -15.47
CA LYS A 69 -14.82 -13.22 -16.05
C LYS A 69 -14.82 -13.20 -17.57
N LEU A 70 -14.38 -12.10 -18.18
CA LEU A 70 -14.35 -11.94 -19.63
C LEU A 70 -13.20 -12.70 -20.29
N SER A 71 -12.02 -12.69 -19.65
CA SER A 71 -10.79 -13.33 -20.17
C SER A 71 -10.58 -14.76 -19.68
N ALA A 72 -11.43 -15.28 -18.77
CA ALA A 72 -11.25 -16.53 -18.04
C ALA A 72 -9.88 -16.61 -17.33
N SER A 73 -9.30 -15.49 -16.96
CA SER A 73 -8.00 -15.39 -16.30
C SER A 73 -8.10 -15.51 -14.78
N LYS A 74 -6.97 -15.79 -14.14
CA LYS A 74 -6.84 -15.82 -12.67
C LYS A 74 -6.56 -14.43 -12.05
N LEU A 75 -6.80 -13.34 -12.79
CA LEU A 75 -6.51 -11.96 -12.36
C LEU A 75 -7.17 -11.62 -11.03
N PHE A 76 -8.46 -11.89 -10.87
CA PHE A 76 -9.21 -11.63 -9.64
C PHE A 76 -8.58 -12.34 -8.43
N THR A 77 -8.25 -13.62 -8.59
CA THR A 77 -7.62 -14.41 -7.52
C THR A 77 -6.28 -13.81 -7.10
N ARG A 78 -5.45 -13.36 -8.06
CA ARG A 78 -4.13 -12.80 -7.76
C ARG A 78 -4.21 -11.45 -7.08
N ILE A 79 -5.10 -10.57 -7.53
CA ILE A 79 -5.34 -9.28 -6.87
C ILE A 79 -5.92 -9.49 -5.46
N SER A 80 -6.88 -10.40 -5.30
CA SER A 80 -7.42 -10.72 -3.98
C SER A 80 -6.35 -11.24 -3.02
N SER A 81 -5.46 -12.14 -3.49
CA SER A 81 -4.35 -12.65 -2.69
C SER A 81 -3.38 -11.55 -2.29
N ALA A 82 -3.05 -10.61 -3.18
CA ALA A 82 -2.20 -9.46 -2.86
C ALA A 82 -2.86 -8.54 -1.82
N ILE A 83 -4.16 -8.25 -1.95
CA ILE A 83 -4.89 -7.43 -0.97
C ILE A 83 -4.95 -8.09 0.39
N ILE A 84 -5.19 -9.41 0.45
CA ILE A 84 -5.18 -10.17 1.71
C ILE A 84 -3.80 -10.11 2.36
N ALA A 85 -2.73 -10.30 1.57
CA ALA A 85 -1.37 -10.18 2.09
C ALA A 85 -1.08 -8.76 2.64
N ALA A 86 -1.50 -7.71 1.93
CA ALA A 86 -1.37 -6.33 2.39
C ALA A 86 -2.13 -6.09 3.71
N ALA A 87 -3.35 -6.62 3.84
CA ALA A 87 -4.14 -6.54 5.07
C ALA A 87 -3.45 -7.26 6.23
N LEU A 88 -2.90 -8.46 6.00
CA LEU A 88 -2.16 -9.21 7.02
C LEU A 88 -0.90 -8.47 7.46
N ILE A 89 -0.16 -7.86 6.53
CA ILE A 89 0.99 -7.00 6.83
C ILE A 89 0.55 -5.81 7.70
N ALA A 90 -0.54 -5.13 7.34
CA ALA A 90 -1.05 -4.01 8.12
C ALA A 90 -1.48 -4.41 9.54
N ILE A 91 -2.16 -5.56 9.68
CA ILE A 91 -2.53 -6.12 11.00
C ILE A 91 -1.28 -6.45 11.80
N LEU A 92 -0.27 -7.08 11.19
CA LEU A 92 0.99 -7.41 11.83
C LEU A 92 1.68 -6.15 12.37
N TRP A 93 1.81 -5.11 11.54
CA TRP A 93 2.41 -3.83 11.94
C TRP A 93 1.62 -3.14 13.03
N LEU A 94 0.28 -3.14 12.95
CA LEU A 94 -0.57 -2.56 13.99
C LEU A 94 -0.41 -3.31 15.32
N SER A 95 -0.38 -4.64 15.29
CA SER A 95 -0.16 -5.48 16.47
C SER A 95 1.19 -5.21 17.13
N MET A 96 2.24 -5.04 16.29
CA MET A 96 3.57 -4.67 16.76
C MET A 96 3.57 -3.28 17.41
N ALA A 97 2.92 -2.30 16.79
CA ALA A 97 2.81 -0.94 17.33
C ALA A 97 2.06 -0.93 18.66
N LEU A 98 0.94 -1.62 18.76
CA LEU A 98 0.16 -1.74 20.00
C LEU A 98 0.96 -2.43 21.10
N TYR A 99 1.68 -3.50 20.79
CA TYR A 99 2.57 -4.18 21.74
C TYR A 99 3.66 -3.25 22.25
N SER A 100 4.32 -2.48 21.36
CA SER A 100 5.34 -1.52 21.75
C SER A 100 4.79 -0.43 22.66
N VAL A 101 3.60 0.11 22.36
CA VAL A 101 2.92 1.10 23.19
C VAL A 101 2.57 0.53 24.57
N SER A 102 2.12 -0.72 24.64
CA SER A 102 1.79 -1.39 25.91
C SER A 102 3.01 -1.55 26.82
N GLN A 103 4.22 -1.72 26.27
CA GLN A 103 5.46 -1.87 27.02
C GLN A 103 5.99 -0.52 27.55
N VAL A 104 5.80 0.56 26.80
CA VAL A 104 6.31 1.90 27.17
C VAL A 104 5.31 2.67 28.06
N GLY A 105 4.04 2.28 28.05
CA GLY A 105 2.95 2.98 28.69
C GLY A 105 2.43 4.17 27.89
N PHE A 106 1.11 4.36 27.91
CA PHE A 106 0.44 5.45 27.18
C PHE A 106 0.93 6.86 27.60
N SER A 107 1.23 7.04 28.88
CA SER A 107 1.74 8.31 29.41
C SER A 107 3.09 8.75 28.85
N ALA A 108 3.98 7.80 28.54
CA ALA A 108 5.27 8.12 27.93
C ALA A 108 5.11 8.51 26.44
N VAL A 109 4.14 7.93 25.73
CA VAL A 109 3.83 8.30 24.35
C VAL A 109 3.17 9.69 24.29
N GLU A 110 2.26 10.02 25.21
CA GLU A 110 1.66 11.35 25.32
C GLU A 110 2.72 12.40 25.69
N TYR A 111 3.62 12.09 26.63
CA TYR A 111 4.73 12.98 27.02
C TYR A 111 5.70 13.21 25.86
N ALA A 112 6.07 12.17 25.12
CA ALA A 112 6.89 12.28 23.92
C ALA A 112 6.19 13.10 22.84
N ALA A 113 4.90 12.86 22.59
CA ALA A 113 4.10 13.61 21.62
C ALA A 113 3.94 15.09 22.00
N ALA A 114 3.87 15.41 23.29
CA ALA A 114 3.73 16.79 23.79
C ALA A 114 5.07 17.58 23.76
N GLN A 115 6.21 16.91 23.92
CA GLN A 115 7.52 17.55 23.86
C GLN A 115 8.07 17.79 22.47
N ILE A 116 7.47 17.18 21.46
CA ILE A 116 7.95 17.20 20.08
C ILE A 116 7.36 18.41 19.34
N GLY A 117 7.87 19.60 19.60
CA GLY A 117 7.56 20.85 18.88
C GLY A 117 8.23 21.00 17.49
N GLY A 118 8.74 19.92 16.92
CA GLY A 118 9.37 19.88 15.60
C GLY A 118 8.42 19.51 14.46
N SER A 119 8.91 19.46 13.22
CA SER A 119 8.07 19.02 12.11
C SER A 119 7.60 17.57 12.32
N PHE A 120 6.32 17.30 12.10
CA PHE A 120 5.73 15.98 12.36
C PHE A 120 6.41 14.85 11.57
N VAL A 121 6.97 15.13 10.41
CA VAL A 121 7.69 14.13 9.59
C VAL A 121 8.94 13.65 10.30
N ASP A 122 9.72 14.58 10.88
CA ASP A 122 10.92 14.23 11.64
C ASP A 122 10.52 13.52 12.93
N ASN A 123 9.38 13.88 13.49
CA ASN A 123 8.86 13.35 14.74
C ASN A 123 8.18 11.99 14.55
N ALA A 124 7.34 11.80 13.53
CA ALA A 124 6.80 10.50 13.19
C ALA A 124 7.93 9.51 12.87
N TYR A 125 8.96 9.95 12.17
CA TYR A 125 10.13 9.13 11.88
C TYR A 125 10.94 8.84 13.14
N SER A 126 11.13 9.81 14.03
CA SER A 126 11.83 9.63 15.31
C SER A 126 11.03 8.75 16.28
N VAL A 127 9.70 8.89 16.32
CA VAL A 127 8.81 8.02 17.11
C VAL A 127 8.81 6.61 16.52
N ILE A 128 8.66 6.45 15.22
CA ILE A 128 8.73 5.13 14.57
C ILE A 128 10.12 4.50 14.79
N ARG A 129 11.19 5.29 14.70
CA ARG A 129 12.56 4.83 14.94
C ARG A 129 12.80 4.52 16.42
N SER A 130 12.26 5.32 17.35
CA SER A 130 12.33 5.07 18.78
C SER A 130 11.52 3.84 19.17
N VAL A 131 10.31 3.69 18.64
CA VAL A 131 9.49 2.50 18.80
C VAL A 131 10.20 1.30 18.18
N ALA A 132 10.78 1.41 17.00
CA ALA A 132 11.54 0.34 16.36
C ALA A 132 12.81 -0.02 17.14
N ASN A 133 13.56 0.96 17.64
CA ASN A 133 14.76 0.72 18.45
C ASN A 133 14.42 0.10 19.81
N ASN A 134 13.38 0.59 20.49
CA ASN A 134 12.90 -0.01 21.74
C ASN A 134 12.37 -1.42 21.47
N PHE A 135 11.70 -1.63 20.37
CA PHE A 135 11.22 -2.91 19.93
C PHE A 135 12.39 -3.89 19.64
N LEU A 136 13.46 -3.43 19.01
CA LEU A 136 14.67 -4.22 18.77
C LEU A 136 15.42 -4.56 20.08
N ASN A 137 15.27 -3.77 21.12
CA ASN A 137 15.84 -4.01 22.44
C ASN A 137 14.96 -4.90 23.34
N ILE A 138 13.68 -5.11 22.99
CA ILE A 138 12.76 -5.95 23.73
C ILE A 138 12.81 -7.38 23.17
N GLN A 139 13.68 -8.21 23.70
CA GLN A 139 13.77 -9.68 23.52
C GLN A 139 13.81 -10.24 22.09
N GLY A 140 15.00 -10.64 21.67
CA GLY A 140 15.39 -11.05 20.32
C GLY A 140 14.57 -12.13 19.58
N SER A 141 13.85 -13.03 20.25
CA SER A 141 13.17 -14.15 19.57
C SER A 141 11.81 -13.75 18.96
N ALA A 142 10.97 -13.03 19.72
CA ALA A 142 9.64 -12.62 19.22
C ALA A 142 9.75 -11.67 18.02
N ILE A 143 10.69 -10.73 18.06
CA ILE A 143 10.94 -9.78 16.98
C ILE A 143 11.39 -10.48 15.71
N THR A 144 12.32 -11.41 15.84
CA THR A 144 12.83 -12.18 14.68
C THR A 144 11.68 -12.94 14.00
N ILE A 145 10.76 -13.53 14.76
CA ILE A 145 9.58 -14.20 14.21
C ILE A 145 8.68 -13.20 13.46
N PHE A 146 8.37 -12.04 14.07
CA PHE A 146 7.52 -11.02 13.42
C PHE A 146 8.16 -10.46 12.15
N LEU A 147 9.45 -10.14 12.17
CA LEU A 147 10.18 -9.66 11.00
C LEU A 147 10.24 -10.72 9.89
N THR A 148 10.45 -11.99 10.26
CA THR A 148 10.46 -13.09 9.29
C THR A 148 9.10 -13.28 8.64
N ILE A 149 8.01 -13.31 9.42
CA ILE A 149 6.64 -13.41 8.89
C ILE A 149 6.33 -12.19 8.03
N GLY A 150 6.66 -10.98 8.48
CA GLY A 150 6.47 -9.74 7.74
C GLY A 150 7.23 -9.75 6.39
N SER A 151 8.46 -10.23 6.36
CA SER A 151 9.26 -10.35 5.14
C SER A 151 8.64 -11.36 4.17
N ILE A 152 8.22 -12.53 4.64
CA ILE A 152 7.56 -13.55 3.82
C ILE A 152 6.26 -13.01 3.21
N LEU A 153 5.43 -12.34 4.02
CA LEU A 153 4.18 -11.73 3.54
C LEU A 153 4.45 -10.61 2.52
N THR A 154 5.50 -9.81 2.71
CA THR A 154 5.87 -8.73 1.80
C THR A 154 6.36 -9.28 0.46
N ILE A 155 7.19 -10.32 0.47
CA ILE A 155 7.62 -11.04 -0.74
C ILE A 155 6.41 -11.61 -1.48
N TYR A 156 5.52 -12.28 -0.75
CA TYR A 156 4.30 -12.84 -1.33
C TYR A 156 3.39 -11.76 -1.93
N PHE A 157 3.21 -10.62 -1.24
CA PHE A 157 2.46 -9.47 -1.74
C PHE A 157 2.99 -8.97 -3.08
N TRP A 158 4.29 -8.66 -3.17
CA TRP A 158 4.90 -8.15 -4.40
C TRP A 158 4.84 -9.16 -5.54
N LEU A 159 5.06 -10.44 -5.24
CA LEU A 159 4.96 -11.52 -6.23
C LEU A 159 3.54 -11.65 -6.78
N MET A 160 2.51 -11.66 -5.92
CA MET A 160 1.12 -11.74 -6.36
C MET A 160 0.70 -10.48 -7.13
N LEU A 161 1.16 -9.31 -6.71
CA LEU A 161 0.91 -8.06 -7.41
C LEU A 161 1.58 -8.06 -8.80
N GLY A 162 2.82 -8.51 -8.91
CA GLY A 162 3.54 -8.64 -10.18
C GLY A 162 2.81 -9.55 -11.17
N VAL A 163 2.38 -10.73 -10.71
CA VAL A 163 1.59 -11.65 -11.54
C VAL A 163 0.24 -11.04 -11.92
N ALA A 164 -0.42 -10.32 -11.01
CA ALA A 164 -1.69 -9.66 -11.30
C ALA A 164 -1.55 -8.59 -12.39
N TYR A 165 -0.53 -7.73 -12.32
CA TYR A 165 -0.27 -6.73 -13.36
C TYR A 165 0.15 -7.35 -14.68
N TYR A 166 0.89 -8.46 -14.68
CA TYR A 166 1.18 -9.22 -15.89
C TYR A 166 -0.10 -9.71 -16.56
N LEU A 167 -1.01 -10.35 -15.79
CA LEU A 167 -2.30 -10.81 -16.31
C LEU A 167 -3.16 -9.64 -16.80
N LEU A 168 -3.19 -8.53 -16.07
CA LEU A 168 -3.91 -7.32 -16.45
C LEU A 168 -3.37 -6.77 -17.79
N GLY A 169 -2.06 -6.73 -17.96
CA GLY A 169 -1.42 -6.33 -19.23
C GLY A 169 -1.80 -7.25 -20.39
N LYS A 170 -1.79 -8.56 -20.15
CA LYS A 170 -2.19 -9.58 -21.12
C LYS A 170 -3.66 -9.45 -21.49
N ASP A 171 -4.55 -9.37 -20.49
CA ASP A 171 -5.99 -9.36 -20.68
C ASP A 171 -6.50 -8.06 -21.33
N THR A 172 -5.81 -6.93 -21.08
CA THR A 172 -6.17 -5.61 -21.64
C THR A 172 -5.32 -5.20 -22.83
N GLN A 173 -4.34 -6.02 -23.24
CA GLN A 173 -3.36 -5.73 -24.29
C GLN A 173 -2.68 -4.35 -24.09
N ASN A 174 -2.44 -3.97 -22.84
CA ASN A 174 -1.86 -2.68 -22.49
C ASN A 174 -0.47 -2.86 -21.87
N SER A 175 0.54 -2.43 -22.64
CA SER A 175 1.96 -2.56 -22.25
C SER A 175 2.32 -1.81 -20.96
N ALA A 176 1.57 -0.77 -20.60
CA ALA A 176 1.81 -0.02 -19.38
C ALA A 176 1.69 -0.90 -18.11
N PHE A 177 0.81 -1.90 -18.11
CA PHE A 177 0.68 -2.81 -16.98
C PHE A 177 1.85 -3.79 -16.85
N TYR A 178 2.54 -4.13 -17.94
CA TYR A 178 3.77 -4.93 -17.86
C TYR A 178 4.91 -4.18 -17.17
N PHE A 179 4.95 -2.84 -17.28
CA PHE A 179 5.91 -2.03 -16.53
C PHE A 179 5.71 -2.19 -15.02
N TYR A 180 4.44 -2.17 -14.54
CA TYR A 180 4.14 -2.41 -13.12
C TYR A 180 4.47 -3.82 -12.68
N SER A 181 4.23 -4.80 -13.54
CA SER A 181 4.65 -6.17 -13.28
C SER A 181 6.17 -6.24 -13.06
N GLY A 182 6.94 -5.60 -13.94
CA GLY A 182 8.40 -5.52 -13.81
C GLY A 182 8.84 -4.84 -12.50
N LEU A 183 8.22 -3.71 -12.14
CA LEU A 183 8.50 -3.02 -10.87
C LEU A 183 8.19 -3.91 -9.65
N ALA A 184 7.07 -4.62 -9.66
CA ALA A 184 6.70 -5.50 -8.55
C ALA A 184 7.67 -6.68 -8.40
N PHE A 185 8.11 -7.28 -9.52
CA PHE A 185 9.13 -8.33 -9.49
C PHE A 185 10.50 -7.79 -9.06
N MET A 186 10.86 -6.58 -9.45
CA MET A 186 12.07 -5.90 -8.97
C MET A 186 12.00 -5.68 -7.46
N CYS A 187 10.87 -5.22 -6.92
CA CYS A 187 10.67 -5.10 -5.47
C CYS A 187 10.81 -6.45 -4.76
N THR A 188 10.28 -7.53 -5.36
CA THR A 188 10.46 -8.90 -4.83
C THR A 188 11.94 -9.28 -4.79
N ALA A 189 12.69 -9.04 -5.86
CA ALA A 189 14.11 -9.35 -5.94
C ALA A 189 14.92 -8.53 -4.92
N LEU A 190 14.66 -7.23 -4.79
CA LEU A 190 15.32 -6.37 -3.80
C LEU A 190 15.06 -6.82 -2.36
N GLN A 191 13.84 -7.30 -2.08
CA GLN A 191 13.51 -7.85 -0.76
C GLN A 191 14.27 -9.15 -0.45
N LEU A 192 14.48 -10.00 -1.47
CA LEU A 192 15.21 -11.26 -1.32
C LEU A 192 16.73 -11.06 -1.11
N ILE A 193 17.29 -10.01 -1.72
CA ILE A 193 18.74 -9.75 -1.65
C ILE A 193 19.10 -8.96 -0.37
N ASP A 194 18.10 -8.49 0.39
CA ASP A 194 18.28 -7.64 1.60
C ASP A 194 19.31 -6.53 1.37
N ILE A 195 19.11 -5.76 0.28
CA ILE A 195 20.01 -4.64 -0.03
C ILE A 195 19.78 -3.56 1.05
N SER A 196 20.53 -3.69 2.13
CA SER A 196 20.59 -2.72 3.22
C SER A 196 21.28 -1.38 2.87
N PRO A 197 22.03 -1.19 1.74
CA PRO A 197 22.67 0.09 1.44
C PRO A 197 21.70 1.25 1.15
N LEU A 198 20.41 0.98 0.92
CA LEU A 198 19.41 2.03 0.79
C LEU A 198 18.88 2.56 2.14
N LYS A 199 19.27 1.96 3.25
CA LYS A 199 18.97 2.47 4.60
C LYS A 199 19.69 3.79 4.80
N GLY A 200 18.98 4.89 4.58
CA GLY A 200 19.42 6.25 4.87
C GLY A 200 19.67 7.18 3.67
N SER A 201 19.65 6.65 2.43
CA SER A 201 19.91 7.47 1.24
C SER A 201 18.65 8.05 0.57
N VAL A 202 17.46 7.51 0.86
CA VAL A 202 16.21 7.98 0.26
C VAL A 202 15.47 8.88 1.22
N THR A 203 15.34 10.15 0.86
CA THR A 203 14.58 11.10 1.68
C THR A 203 13.10 10.73 1.71
N PRO A 204 12.37 10.98 2.83
CA PRO A 204 10.92 10.75 2.92
C PRO A 204 10.13 11.41 1.79
N TYR A 205 10.59 12.57 1.30
CA TYR A 205 10.00 13.28 0.17
C TYR A 205 10.15 12.52 -1.16
N ALA A 206 11.29 11.88 -1.39
CA ALA A 206 11.49 11.06 -2.59
C ALA A 206 10.55 9.84 -2.59
N LEU A 207 10.41 9.15 -1.45
CA LEU A 207 9.47 8.05 -1.29
C LEU A 207 8.02 8.49 -1.51
N LEU A 208 7.62 9.64 -0.95
CA LEU A 208 6.29 10.23 -1.15
C LEU A 208 6.05 10.56 -2.62
N THR A 209 7.03 11.17 -3.30
CA THR A 209 6.94 11.51 -4.72
C THR A 209 6.74 10.25 -5.56
N ILE A 210 7.50 9.18 -5.31
CA ILE A 210 7.35 7.89 -6.00
C ILE A 210 5.97 7.29 -5.70
N ALA A 211 5.52 7.33 -4.45
CA ALA A 211 4.22 6.82 -4.04
C ALA A 211 3.03 7.54 -4.70
N LEU A 212 3.20 8.81 -5.10
CA LEU A 212 2.19 9.57 -5.84
C LEU A 212 2.31 9.37 -7.37
N LEU A 213 3.51 9.30 -7.91
CA LEU A 213 3.74 9.13 -9.35
C LEU A 213 3.26 7.77 -9.86
N ILE A 214 3.42 6.70 -9.07
CA ILE A 214 3.00 5.35 -9.45
C ILE A 214 1.49 5.30 -9.71
N PRO A 215 0.59 5.72 -8.80
CA PRO A 215 -0.86 5.72 -9.05
C PRO A 215 -1.29 6.65 -10.18
N LEU A 216 -0.60 7.79 -10.40
CA LEU A 216 -0.91 8.70 -11.51
C LEU A 216 -0.63 8.05 -12.87
N TYR A 217 0.50 7.36 -13.00
CA TYR A 217 0.81 6.62 -14.22
C TYR A 217 -0.15 5.43 -14.42
N GLU A 218 -0.51 4.71 -13.34
CA GLU A 218 -1.51 3.65 -13.39
C GLU A 218 -2.89 4.19 -13.83
N LEU A 219 -3.27 5.37 -13.36
CA LEU A 219 -4.48 6.06 -13.79
C LEU A 219 -4.47 6.27 -15.33
N ALA A 220 -3.35 6.74 -15.87
CA ALA A 220 -3.18 6.89 -17.32
C ALA A 220 -3.24 5.53 -18.05
N ALA A 221 -2.74 4.45 -17.45
CA ALA A 221 -2.85 3.11 -18.03
C ALA A 221 -4.32 2.64 -18.11
N TRP A 222 -5.12 2.87 -17.06
CA TRP A 222 -6.56 2.53 -17.07
C TRP A 222 -7.34 3.28 -18.13
N THR A 223 -7.03 4.56 -18.38
CA THR A 223 -7.70 5.34 -19.45
C THR A 223 -7.41 4.80 -20.84
N ARG A 224 -6.23 4.20 -21.04
CA ARG A 224 -5.76 3.71 -22.34
C ARG A 224 -6.24 2.31 -22.72
N ILE A 225 -6.97 1.60 -21.86
CA ILE A 225 -7.53 0.28 -22.20
C ILE A 225 -8.49 0.45 -23.37
N LYS A 226 -8.24 -0.20 -24.48
CA LYS A 226 -9.10 -0.18 -25.69
C LYS A 226 -9.95 -1.44 -25.79
N ASN A 227 -9.37 -2.57 -25.49
CA ASN A 227 -10.01 -3.89 -25.63
C ASN A 227 -9.67 -4.77 -24.42
N ILE A 228 -10.49 -5.80 -24.22
CA ILE A 228 -10.21 -6.89 -23.27
C ILE A 228 -10.23 -8.18 -24.10
N THR A 229 -9.21 -8.99 -23.93
CA THR A 229 -9.11 -10.31 -24.57
C THR A 229 -10.25 -11.18 -24.03
N LEU A 230 -11.13 -11.62 -24.89
CA LEU A 230 -12.22 -12.52 -24.53
C LEU A 230 -11.69 -13.96 -24.44
N ALA A 231 -12.20 -14.73 -23.50
CA ALA A 231 -11.97 -16.17 -23.49
C ALA A 231 -12.47 -16.77 -24.82
N GLN A 232 -11.63 -17.56 -25.46
CA GLN A 232 -12.10 -18.35 -26.61
C GLN A 232 -13.06 -19.42 -26.08
N PRO A 233 -14.21 -19.63 -26.76
CA PRO A 233 -15.16 -20.66 -26.40
C PRO A 233 -14.58 -22.07 -26.45
#